data_0446b47237866238b6b12227bd190b59
#
_entry.id   0446b47237866238b6b12227bd190b59
#
_cell.length_a   1.000
_cell.length_b   1.000
_cell.length_c   1.000
_cell.angle_alpha   90.00
_cell.angle_beta   90.00
_cell.angle_gamma   90.00
#
_symmetry.space_group_name_H-M   'P 1'
#
loop_
_entity.id
_entity.type
_entity.pdbx_description
1 polymer ?
#
loop_
_entity_poly.entity_id
_entity_poly.type
_entity_poly.pdbx_seq_one_letter_code
_entity_poly.pdbx_strand_id
1 'polypeptide(L)'
;VSAAPAADDANAIDALIRKMLHDGADSITLQYNRTLTNEEVAKLTRAFTVGVKRHCEQMYNSTSCRSYSSGKVLLTFSSTACDSAQLKKYREETLARAILVHDALWESGYLTGDMTQYELARAYYVWLCNNCVYDEGTVSSSSLSHLAYSALVDGVAVCDGYTGAYDLLLRL
;
A
#
# COMPACT_ATOMS: atom_id res chain seq x y z
N VAL A 1 -26.59 -3.00 5.80
CA VAL A 1 -25.53 -3.76 5.10
C VAL A 1 -25.49 -3.21 3.69
N SER A 2 -24.46 -2.47 3.33
CA SER A 2 -24.27 -1.98 1.97
C SER A 2 -24.07 -3.19 1.02
N ALA A 3 -24.62 -3.10 -0.19
CA ALA A 3 -24.40 -4.12 -1.21
C ALA A 3 -22.89 -4.29 -1.45
N ALA A 4 -22.43 -5.53 -1.59
CA ALA A 4 -21.03 -5.81 -1.88
C ALA A 4 -20.67 -5.28 -3.28
N PRO A 5 -19.48 -4.70 -3.47
CA PRO A 5 -19.11 -4.06 -4.73
C PRO A 5 -18.94 -5.09 -5.85
N ALA A 6 -19.17 -4.67 -7.08
CA ALA A 6 -18.68 -5.38 -8.26
C ALA A 6 -17.14 -5.25 -8.32
N ALA A 7 -16.46 -6.21 -8.98
CA ALA A 7 -15.00 -6.23 -9.06
C ALA A 7 -14.40 -5.05 -9.87
N ASP A 8 -15.21 -4.37 -10.67
CA ASP A 8 -14.86 -3.20 -11.47
C ASP A 8 -15.27 -1.86 -10.80
N ASP A 9 -15.96 -1.91 -9.65
CA ASP A 9 -16.31 -0.71 -8.88
C ASP A 9 -15.12 -0.24 -8.02
N ALA A 10 -14.19 0.43 -8.67
CA ALA A 10 -12.96 0.90 -8.03
C ALA A 10 -13.24 1.87 -6.86
N ASN A 11 -14.27 2.69 -6.92
CA ASN A 11 -14.60 3.64 -5.86
C ASN A 11 -15.14 2.94 -4.60
N ALA A 12 -16.02 1.96 -4.78
CA ALA A 12 -16.55 1.19 -3.66
C ALA A 12 -15.46 0.31 -3.01
N ILE A 13 -14.55 -0.27 -3.81
CA ILE A 13 -13.39 -1.03 -3.32
C ILE A 13 -12.47 -0.11 -2.52
N ASP A 14 -12.14 1.07 -3.03
CA ASP A 14 -11.32 2.06 -2.36
C ASP A 14 -11.91 2.47 -1.00
N ALA A 15 -13.20 2.76 -0.95
CA ALA A 15 -13.90 3.12 0.29
C ALA A 15 -13.83 2.00 1.35
N LEU A 16 -13.97 0.74 0.93
CA LEU A 16 -13.87 -0.42 1.83
C LEU A 16 -12.44 -0.60 2.37
N ILE A 17 -11.44 -0.40 1.53
CA ILE A 17 -10.02 -0.47 1.93
C ILE A 17 -9.72 0.64 2.93
N ARG A 18 -10.10 1.88 2.65
CA ARG A 18 -9.92 3.01 3.59
C ARG A 18 -10.56 2.73 4.94
N LYS A 19 -11.80 2.22 4.93
CA LYS A 19 -12.49 1.86 6.17
C LYS A 19 -11.74 0.77 6.93
N MET A 20 -11.32 -0.29 6.27
CA MET A 20 -10.53 -1.38 6.87
C MET A 20 -9.27 -0.84 7.55
N LEU A 21 -8.51 0.01 6.86
CA LEU A 21 -7.28 0.60 7.36
C LEU A 21 -7.51 1.55 8.52
N HIS A 22 -8.58 2.37 8.44
CA HIS A 22 -8.99 3.24 9.53
C HIS A 22 -9.36 2.45 10.80
N ASP A 23 -10.08 1.35 10.63
CA ASP A 23 -10.50 0.48 11.74
C ASP A 23 -9.33 -0.37 12.29
N GLY A 24 -8.15 -0.31 11.68
CA GLY A 24 -6.97 -1.12 12.06
C GLY A 24 -7.14 -2.61 11.78
N ALA A 25 -8.04 -2.97 10.86
CA ALA A 25 -8.30 -4.34 10.45
C ALA A 25 -7.39 -4.76 9.29
N ASP A 26 -7.25 -6.06 9.10
CA ASP A 26 -6.52 -6.69 8.00
C ASP A 26 -7.41 -7.57 7.11
N SER A 27 -8.72 -7.44 7.27
CA SER A 27 -9.69 -8.24 6.53
C SER A 27 -10.96 -7.46 6.20
N ILE A 28 -11.60 -7.85 5.10
CA ILE A 28 -12.88 -7.30 4.64
C ILE A 28 -13.84 -8.45 4.42
N THR A 29 -15.03 -8.36 5.01
CA THR A 29 -16.12 -9.29 4.78
C THR A 29 -17.16 -8.63 3.87
N LEU A 30 -17.47 -9.30 2.75
CA LEU A 30 -18.51 -8.89 1.82
C LEU A 30 -19.67 -9.89 1.86
N GLN A 31 -20.88 -9.44 1.57
CA GLN A 31 -22.07 -10.29 1.48
C GLN A 31 -22.77 -10.06 0.13
N TYR A 32 -22.78 -11.08 -0.69
CA TYR A 32 -23.55 -11.14 -1.94
C TYR A 32 -24.86 -11.91 -1.71
N ASN A 33 -25.82 -11.71 -2.58
CA ASN A 33 -27.11 -12.43 -2.56
C ASN A 33 -27.03 -13.82 -3.22
N ARG A 34 -25.86 -14.21 -3.69
CA ARG A 34 -25.56 -15.51 -4.32
C ARG A 34 -24.12 -15.93 -4.13
N THR A 35 -23.82 -17.16 -4.40
CA THR A 35 -22.43 -17.64 -4.48
C THR A 35 -21.75 -17.04 -5.72
N LEU A 36 -20.52 -16.57 -5.57
CA LEU A 36 -19.70 -16.10 -6.68
C LEU A 36 -19.05 -17.28 -7.42
N THR A 37 -18.89 -17.13 -8.72
CA THR A 37 -18.08 -18.05 -9.53
C THR A 37 -16.59 -17.88 -9.24
N ASN A 38 -15.79 -18.88 -9.59
CA ASN A 38 -14.33 -18.81 -9.43
C ASN A 38 -13.71 -17.62 -10.19
N GLU A 39 -14.26 -17.28 -11.36
CA GLU A 39 -13.80 -16.14 -12.14
C GLU A 39 -14.10 -14.82 -11.44
N GLU A 40 -15.28 -14.66 -10.88
CA GLU A 40 -15.68 -13.47 -10.11
C GLU A 40 -14.82 -13.32 -8.85
N VAL A 41 -14.57 -14.43 -8.14
CA VAL A 41 -13.67 -14.45 -6.97
C VAL A 41 -12.27 -14.01 -7.37
N ALA A 42 -11.74 -14.51 -8.49
CA ALA A 42 -10.40 -14.13 -8.97
C ALA A 42 -10.32 -12.65 -9.37
N LYS A 43 -11.33 -12.12 -10.07
CA LYS A 43 -11.41 -10.70 -10.42
C LYS A 43 -11.47 -9.80 -9.18
N LEU A 44 -12.32 -10.16 -8.23
CA LEU A 44 -12.48 -9.44 -6.97
C LEU A 44 -11.18 -9.44 -6.16
N THR A 45 -10.55 -10.59 -6.01
CA THR A 45 -9.25 -10.73 -5.32
C THR A 45 -8.20 -9.83 -5.95
N ARG A 46 -8.09 -9.81 -7.28
CA ARG A 46 -7.15 -8.95 -8.00
C ARG A 46 -7.42 -7.47 -7.74
N ALA A 47 -8.68 -7.04 -7.82
CA ALA A 47 -9.07 -5.65 -7.60
C ALA A 47 -8.71 -5.17 -6.19
N PHE A 48 -9.00 -5.97 -5.16
CA PHE A 48 -8.61 -5.65 -3.79
C PHE A 48 -7.10 -5.70 -3.55
N THR A 49 -6.39 -6.64 -4.19
CA THR A 49 -4.91 -6.71 -4.11
C THR A 49 -4.27 -5.44 -4.66
N VAL A 50 -4.74 -4.96 -5.81
CA VAL A 50 -4.25 -3.71 -6.41
C VAL A 50 -4.60 -2.50 -5.54
N GLY A 51 -5.85 -2.45 -5.05
CA GLY A 51 -6.31 -1.35 -4.21
C GLY A 51 -5.56 -1.25 -2.89
N VAL A 52 -5.38 -2.37 -2.18
CA VAL A 52 -4.69 -2.35 -0.88
C VAL A 52 -3.21 -2.00 -1.02
N LYS A 53 -2.55 -2.41 -2.09
CA LYS A 53 -1.16 -2.01 -2.35
C LYS A 53 -1.00 -0.51 -2.49
N ARG A 54 -1.94 0.16 -3.15
CA ARG A 54 -1.95 1.62 -3.28
C ARG A 54 -2.05 2.35 -1.94
N HIS A 55 -2.89 1.82 -1.04
CA HIS A 55 -3.13 2.45 0.26
C HIS A 55 -2.09 2.09 1.33
N CYS A 56 -1.35 1.03 1.13
CA CYS A 56 -0.44 0.49 2.13
C CYS A 56 1.02 0.50 1.66
N GLU A 57 1.34 1.32 0.66
CA GLU A 57 2.70 1.56 0.22
C GLU A 57 3.49 0.24 0.01
N GLN A 58 2.86 -0.71 -0.69
CA GLN A 58 3.37 -2.08 -0.93
C GLN A 58 3.54 -2.95 0.34
N MET A 59 3.06 -2.51 1.51
CA MET A 59 3.26 -3.25 2.76
C MET A 59 2.45 -4.54 2.85
N TYR A 60 1.26 -4.61 2.23
CA TYR A 60 0.52 -5.85 2.04
C TYR A 60 0.93 -6.50 0.73
N ASN A 61 1.55 -7.67 0.80
CA ASN A 61 2.02 -8.40 -0.38
C ASN A 61 1.32 -9.75 -0.59
N SER A 62 0.44 -10.14 0.33
CA SER A 62 -0.37 -11.34 0.21
C SER A 62 -1.85 -11.04 0.44
N THR A 63 -2.70 -11.56 -0.45
CA THR A 63 -4.16 -11.46 -0.35
C THR A 63 -4.74 -12.86 -0.47
N SER A 64 -5.54 -13.27 0.50
CA SER A 64 -6.35 -14.48 0.42
C SER A 64 -7.83 -14.13 0.30
N CYS A 65 -8.58 -14.94 -0.43
CA CYS A 65 -10.01 -14.78 -0.62
C CYS A 65 -10.71 -16.12 -0.42
N ARG A 66 -11.69 -16.14 0.49
CA ARG A 66 -12.58 -17.31 0.69
C ARG A 66 -14.00 -16.93 0.34
N SER A 67 -14.60 -17.66 -0.59
CA SER A 67 -16.01 -17.55 -0.94
C SER A 67 -16.78 -18.73 -0.34
N TYR A 68 -17.97 -18.44 0.17
CA TYR A 68 -18.87 -19.40 0.82
C TYR A 68 -20.16 -19.54 0.01
N SER A 69 -20.81 -20.69 0.11
CA SER A 69 -22.10 -20.95 -0.56
C SER A 69 -23.23 -20.01 -0.12
N SER A 70 -23.09 -19.40 1.07
CA SER A 70 -24.01 -18.36 1.57
C SER A 70 -23.88 -16.99 0.88
N GLY A 71 -22.97 -16.86 -0.09
CA GLY A 71 -22.64 -15.57 -0.71
C GLY A 71 -21.69 -14.70 0.12
N LYS A 72 -21.25 -15.18 1.29
CA LYS A 72 -20.20 -14.49 2.07
C LYS A 72 -18.86 -14.64 1.37
N VAL A 73 -18.10 -13.56 1.32
CA VAL A 73 -16.71 -13.52 0.85
C VAL A 73 -15.83 -12.87 1.90
N LEU A 74 -14.76 -13.54 2.29
CA LEU A 74 -13.77 -13.04 3.22
C LEU A 74 -12.45 -12.80 2.49
N LEU A 75 -12.02 -11.54 2.45
CA LEU A 75 -10.70 -11.12 1.98
C LEU A 75 -9.81 -10.88 3.19
N THR A 76 -8.61 -11.45 3.20
CA THR A 76 -7.61 -11.23 4.25
C THR A 76 -6.31 -10.78 3.61
N PHE A 77 -5.72 -9.74 4.16
CA PHE A 77 -4.49 -9.11 3.67
C PHE A 77 -3.38 -9.34 4.69
N SER A 78 -2.20 -9.65 4.22
CA SER A 78 -1.04 -9.89 5.09
C SER A 78 0.26 -9.48 4.42
N SER A 79 1.27 -9.28 5.22
CA SER A 79 2.66 -9.12 4.79
C SER A 79 3.42 -10.43 5.06
N THR A 80 4.33 -10.80 4.17
CA THR A 80 5.28 -11.89 4.44
C THR A 80 6.47 -11.43 5.27
N ALA A 81 6.66 -10.11 5.40
CA ALA A 81 7.79 -9.51 6.10
C ALA A 81 7.56 -9.32 7.61
N CYS A 82 6.28 -9.22 8.05
CA CYS A 82 5.93 -8.95 9.44
C CYS A 82 4.49 -9.34 9.75
N ASP A 83 4.15 -9.44 11.03
CA ASP A 83 2.77 -9.63 11.47
C ASP A 83 1.92 -8.33 11.36
N SER A 84 0.60 -8.45 11.56
CA SER A 84 -0.34 -7.32 11.41
C SER A 84 -0.07 -6.18 12.42
N ALA A 85 0.40 -6.48 13.63
CA ALA A 85 0.68 -5.45 14.63
C ALA A 85 1.95 -4.66 14.28
N GLN A 86 2.98 -5.37 13.82
CA GLN A 86 4.21 -4.76 13.31
C GLN A 86 3.95 -3.95 12.04
N LEU A 87 3.11 -4.47 11.14
CA LEU A 87 2.73 -3.78 9.90
C LEU A 87 2.05 -2.44 10.17
N LYS A 88 1.14 -2.40 11.15
CA LYS A 88 0.49 -1.14 11.57
C LYS A 88 1.52 -0.12 12.04
N LYS A 89 2.45 -0.54 12.91
CA LYS A 89 3.52 0.32 13.42
C LYS A 89 4.41 0.84 12.28
N TYR A 90 4.87 -0.04 11.40
CA TYR A 90 5.71 0.35 10.25
C TYR A 90 4.97 1.31 9.32
N ARG A 91 3.68 1.12 9.10
CA ARG A 91 2.86 2.02 8.28
C ARG A 91 2.76 3.42 8.91
N GLU A 92 2.53 3.52 10.21
CA GLU A 92 2.48 4.79 10.95
C GLU A 92 3.84 5.52 10.88
N GLU A 93 4.94 4.82 11.12
CA GLU A 93 6.30 5.36 11.03
C GLU A 93 6.68 5.79 9.61
N THR A 94 6.30 5.00 8.60
CA THR A 94 6.52 5.33 7.19
C THR A 94 5.80 6.60 6.79
N LEU A 95 4.52 6.74 7.15
CA LEU A 95 3.73 7.93 6.86
C LEU A 95 4.29 9.16 7.57
N ALA A 96 4.62 9.03 8.85
CA ALA A 96 5.23 10.12 9.61
C ALA A 96 6.56 10.56 8.97
N ARG A 97 7.40 9.61 8.55
CA ARG A 97 8.67 9.91 7.88
C ARG A 97 8.46 10.57 6.52
N ALA A 98 7.51 10.11 5.72
CA ALA A 98 7.19 10.70 4.43
C ALA A 98 6.74 12.16 4.56
N ILE A 99 5.89 12.47 5.55
CA ILE A 99 5.46 13.84 5.86
C ILE A 99 6.66 14.70 6.26
N LEU A 100 7.53 14.22 7.16
CA LEU A 100 8.73 14.96 7.57
C LEU A 100 9.65 15.26 6.39
N VAL A 101 9.81 14.32 5.46
CA VAL A 101 10.61 14.52 4.24
C VAL A 101 9.96 15.57 3.34
N HIS A 102 8.65 15.45 3.11
CA HIS A 102 7.88 16.41 2.33
C HIS A 102 8.03 17.83 2.89
N ASP A 103 7.75 18.03 4.17
CA ASP A 103 7.81 19.33 4.84
C ASP A 103 9.23 19.91 4.79
N ALA A 104 10.25 19.11 5.07
CA ALA A 104 11.64 19.57 5.00
C ALA A 104 12.07 20.02 3.60
N LEU A 105 11.59 19.35 2.54
CA LEU A 105 11.87 19.73 1.17
C LEU A 105 11.18 21.06 0.78
N TRP A 106 9.97 21.30 1.29
CA TRP A 106 9.28 22.58 1.12
C TRP A 106 9.92 23.71 1.95
N GLU A 107 10.20 23.47 3.20
CA GLU A 107 10.82 24.46 4.11
C GLU A 107 12.23 24.88 3.64
N SER A 108 12.98 23.96 3.05
CA SER A 108 14.29 24.26 2.48
C SER A 108 14.25 25.03 1.15
N GLY A 109 13.08 25.17 0.54
CA GLY A 109 12.91 25.74 -0.80
C GLY A 109 13.37 24.80 -1.93
N TYR A 110 13.62 23.54 -1.64
CA TYR A 110 13.92 22.53 -2.66
C TYR A 110 12.68 22.19 -3.50
N LEU A 111 11.50 22.21 -2.88
CA LEU A 111 10.20 22.20 -3.56
C LEU A 111 9.61 23.61 -3.49
N THR A 112 9.01 24.07 -4.59
CA THR A 112 8.38 25.39 -4.69
C THR A 112 7.05 25.31 -5.42
N GLY A 113 6.16 26.28 -5.16
CA GLY A 113 4.80 26.27 -5.71
C GLY A 113 4.69 26.57 -7.22
N ASP A 114 5.77 26.97 -7.86
CA ASP A 114 5.88 27.21 -9.29
C ASP A 114 6.41 25.98 -10.07
N MET A 115 6.83 24.92 -9.37
CA MET A 115 7.24 23.67 -10.00
C MET A 115 6.07 22.99 -10.71
N THR A 116 6.37 22.44 -11.88
CA THR A 116 5.46 21.53 -12.57
C THR A 116 5.37 20.19 -11.84
N GLN A 117 4.31 19.42 -12.11
CA GLN A 117 4.17 18.05 -11.56
C GLN A 117 5.38 17.16 -11.89
N TYR A 118 5.97 17.34 -13.09
CA TYR A 118 7.17 16.60 -13.46
C TYR A 118 8.38 16.99 -12.60
N GLU A 119 8.57 18.27 -12.32
CA GLU A 119 9.68 18.76 -11.49
C GLU A 119 9.51 18.30 -10.03
N LEU A 120 8.30 18.35 -9.48
CA LEU A 120 7.98 17.81 -8.17
C LEU A 120 8.28 16.31 -8.08
N ALA A 121 7.79 15.54 -9.05
CA ALA A 121 8.04 14.10 -9.12
C ALA A 121 9.54 13.79 -9.23
N ARG A 122 10.27 14.53 -10.07
CA ARG A 122 11.72 14.39 -10.21
C ARG A 122 12.46 14.75 -8.91
N ALA A 123 12.01 15.75 -8.19
CA ALA A 123 12.62 16.15 -6.92
C ALA A 123 12.51 15.03 -5.86
N TYR A 124 11.33 14.42 -5.69
CA TYR A 124 11.17 13.27 -4.81
C TYR A 124 12.00 12.06 -5.26
N TYR A 125 12.04 11.80 -6.55
CA TYR A 125 12.89 10.73 -7.10
C TYR A 125 14.37 10.95 -6.74
N VAL A 126 14.90 12.15 -6.97
CA VAL A 126 16.30 12.49 -6.67
C VAL A 126 16.56 12.42 -5.19
N TRP A 127 15.63 12.91 -4.37
CA TRP A 127 15.76 12.79 -2.91
C TRP A 127 15.87 11.32 -2.48
N LEU A 128 14.97 10.47 -2.99
CA LEU A 128 14.95 9.05 -2.65
C LEU A 128 16.24 8.35 -3.08
N CYS A 129 16.75 8.62 -4.29
CA CYS A 129 18.01 8.07 -4.77
C CYS A 129 19.21 8.48 -3.91
N ASN A 130 19.18 9.67 -3.32
CA ASN A 130 20.26 10.17 -2.47
C ASN A 130 20.16 9.70 -1.01
N ASN A 131 19.00 9.20 -0.58
CA ASN A 131 18.73 8.85 0.82
C ASN A 131 18.43 7.36 1.03
N CYS A 132 18.36 6.58 -0.04
CA CYS A 132 18.14 5.14 0.03
C CYS A 132 19.11 4.42 -0.89
N VAL A 133 19.78 3.38 -0.38
CA VAL A 133 20.63 2.50 -1.17
C VAL A 133 19.90 1.22 -1.54
N TYR A 134 20.25 0.65 -2.69
CA TYR A 134 19.64 -0.62 -3.11
C TYR A 134 20.23 -1.78 -2.27
N ASP A 135 19.35 -2.65 -1.78
CA ASP A 135 19.74 -3.84 -1.04
C ASP A 135 20.24 -4.90 -2.03
N GLU A 136 21.58 -5.01 -2.19
CA GLU A 136 22.24 -5.97 -3.07
C GLU A 136 22.46 -7.33 -2.39
N GLY A 137 22.03 -7.50 -1.15
CA GLY A 137 22.15 -8.74 -0.41
C GLY A 137 21.20 -9.84 -0.93
N THR A 138 21.27 -11.01 -0.28
CA THR A 138 20.31 -12.09 -0.54
C THR A 138 18.97 -11.74 0.13
N VAL A 139 18.10 -11.08 -0.63
CA VAL A 139 16.79 -10.63 -0.16
C VAL A 139 15.76 -11.73 -0.37
N SER A 140 15.15 -12.21 0.70
CA SER A 140 14.02 -13.12 0.64
C SER A 140 12.70 -12.34 0.46
N SER A 141 11.64 -12.99 0.00
CA SER A 141 10.30 -12.39 -0.09
C SER A 141 9.71 -11.93 1.25
N SER A 142 10.32 -12.33 2.36
CA SER A 142 9.97 -11.90 3.73
C SER A 142 10.88 -10.79 4.26
N SER A 143 11.78 -10.24 3.47
CA SER A 143 12.64 -9.13 3.89
C SER A 143 11.84 -7.83 4.03
N LEU A 144 12.17 -7.04 5.05
CA LEU A 144 11.63 -5.69 5.22
C LEU A 144 12.02 -4.75 4.07
N SER A 145 13.10 -5.05 3.34
CA SER A 145 13.54 -4.29 2.16
C SER A 145 12.49 -4.16 1.05
N HIS A 146 11.45 -5.02 1.08
CA HIS A 146 10.29 -4.93 0.19
C HIS A 146 9.27 -3.86 0.62
N LEU A 147 9.37 -3.32 1.83
CA LEU A 147 8.42 -2.34 2.36
C LEU A 147 8.92 -0.91 2.11
N ALA A 148 7.99 0.01 1.86
CA ALA A 148 8.29 1.45 1.82
C ALA A 148 8.94 1.96 3.12
N TYR A 149 8.66 1.28 4.24
CA TYR A 149 9.30 1.51 5.53
C TYR A 149 10.83 1.51 5.41
N SER A 150 11.41 0.44 4.89
CA SER A 150 12.87 0.34 4.78
C SER A 150 13.47 1.41 3.88
N ALA A 151 12.78 1.79 2.79
CA ALA A 151 13.25 2.87 1.94
C ALA A 151 13.28 4.24 2.63
N LEU A 152 12.23 4.57 3.39
CA LEU A 152 12.06 5.90 4.00
C LEU A 152 12.69 6.02 5.39
N VAL A 153 12.69 4.94 6.17
CA VAL A 153 13.15 4.94 7.57
C VAL A 153 14.56 4.38 7.70
N ASP A 154 14.82 3.20 7.11
CA ASP A 154 16.13 2.54 7.21
C ASP A 154 17.11 3.01 6.13
N GLY A 155 16.62 3.56 5.01
CA GLY A 155 17.45 4.00 3.90
C GLY A 155 18.03 2.85 3.05
N VAL A 156 17.43 1.66 3.11
CA VAL A 156 17.85 0.47 2.33
C VAL A 156 16.63 -0.27 1.84
N ALA A 157 16.49 -0.50 0.53
CA ALA A 157 15.34 -1.19 -0.03
C ALA A 157 15.64 -1.88 -1.36
N VAL A 158 14.74 -2.79 -1.76
CA VAL A 158 14.67 -3.33 -3.12
C VAL A 158 13.57 -2.62 -3.93
N CYS A 159 13.33 -3.03 -5.18
CA CYS A 159 12.48 -2.36 -6.15
C CYS A 159 11.07 -1.99 -5.67
N ASP A 160 10.38 -2.87 -4.96
CA ASP A 160 9.03 -2.62 -4.45
C ASP A 160 9.02 -1.70 -3.22
N GLY A 161 10.03 -1.77 -2.36
CA GLY A 161 10.24 -0.78 -1.29
C GLY A 161 10.47 0.63 -1.82
N TYR A 162 11.33 0.78 -2.84
CA TYR A 162 11.51 2.05 -3.56
C TYR A 162 10.22 2.54 -4.21
N THR A 163 9.52 1.65 -4.91
CA THR A 163 8.26 2.00 -5.61
C THR A 163 7.20 2.47 -4.63
N GLY A 164 7.02 1.75 -3.50
CA GLY A 164 6.07 2.12 -2.47
C GLY A 164 6.39 3.45 -1.81
N ALA A 165 7.67 3.71 -1.51
CA ALA A 165 8.14 4.96 -0.94
C ALA A 165 7.91 6.14 -1.89
N TYR A 166 8.25 5.97 -3.16
CA TYR A 166 8.06 7.00 -4.18
C TYR A 166 6.59 7.31 -4.43
N ASP A 167 5.73 6.27 -4.56
CA ASP A 167 4.30 6.44 -4.71
C ASP A 167 3.67 7.18 -3.50
N LEU A 168 4.14 6.91 -2.28
CA LEU A 168 3.70 7.63 -1.09
C LEU A 168 4.08 9.11 -1.14
N LEU A 169 5.33 9.44 -1.47
CA LEU A 169 5.80 10.83 -1.58
C LEU A 169 5.04 11.61 -2.66
N LEU A 170 4.67 10.97 -3.77
CA LEU A 170 3.89 11.59 -4.85
C LEU A 170 2.42 11.88 -4.47
N ARG A 171 1.92 11.31 -3.40
CA ARG A 171 0.54 11.49 -2.91
C ARG A 171 0.40 12.53 -1.81
N LEU A 172 1.50 13.08 -1.32
CA LEU A 172 1.54 14.19 -0.36
C LEU A 172 1.45 15.55 -1.05
#